data_68493945f5668b9ba3213afb7d8d99ef
#
_entry.id   68493945f5668b9ba3213afb7d8d99ef
#
_cell.length_a   1.000
_cell.length_b   1.000
_cell.length_c   1.000
_cell.angle_alpha   90.00
_cell.angle_beta   90.00
_cell.angle_gamma   90.00
#
_symmetry.space_group_name_H-M   'P 1'
#
loop_
_entity.id
_entity.type
_entity.pdbx_description
1 polymer ?
#
loop_
_entity_poly.entity_id
_entity_poly.type
_entity_poly.pdbx_seq_one_letter_code
_entity_poly.pdbx_strand_id
1 'polypeptide(L)'
;MSHRDCRQDDRRARGFTLMELLVTMAILSILATVGLAGYRYKTKVAREAVLKENLFQMRNALEQHRVDRNRYPASLSALRELQYLREIPLDPMMQSKDTWVTELEDADPSNPEAELGIRNVRSSSTELGTNQIPYNEW
;
A
#
# COMPACT_ATOMS: atom_id res chain seq x y z
N MET A 1 -29.35 -43.40 60.89
CA MET A 1 -28.28 -42.40 61.00
C MET A 1 -27.41 -42.56 59.76
N SER A 2 -27.60 -41.72 58.78
CA SER A 2 -26.91 -41.79 57.46
C SER A 2 -25.78 -40.79 57.45
N HIS A 3 -24.55 -41.24 57.49
CA HIS A 3 -23.37 -40.43 57.27
C HIS A 3 -23.23 -40.20 55.74
N ARG A 4 -23.50 -38.99 55.32
CA ARG A 4 -23.16 -38.52 53.98
C ARG A 4 -21.68 -38.15 53.97
N ASP A 5 -20.90 -38.98 53.35
CA ASP A 5 -19.49 -38.76 53.06
C ASP A 5 -19.37 -37.65 52.02
N CYS A 6 -18.97 -36.45 52.46
CA CYS A 6 -18.72 -35.33 51.58
C CYS A 6 -17.35 -35.50 50.96
N ARG A 7 -17.29 -36.14 49.78
CA ARG A 7 -16.09 -36.22 48.96
C ARG A 7 -15.74 -34.80 48.50
N GLN A 8 -14.86 -34.16 49.20
CA GLN A 8 -14.18 -32.95 48.73
C GLN A 8 -13.33 -33.34 47.51
N ASP A 9 -13.81 -32.94 46.34
CA ASP A 9 -13.07 -33.03 45.08
C ASP A 9 -11.95 -31.96 45.12
N ASP A 10 -10.81 -32.39 45.64
CA ASP A 10 -9.61 -31.55 45.77
C ASP A 10 -8.99 -31.37 44.39
N ARG A 11 -9.65 -30.51 43.56
CA ARG A 11 -9.10 -30.04 42.31
C ARG A 11 -7.88 -29.20 42.61
N ARG A 12 -6.73 -29.84 42.74
CA ARG A 12 -5.43 -29.19 42.85
C ARG A 12 -5.28 -28.24 41.67
N ALA A 13 -5.56 -26.98 41.90
CA ALA A 13 -5.21 -25.91 40.99
C ALA A 13 -3.69 -25.94 40.75
N ARG A 14 -3.28 -26.50 39.61
CA ARG A 14 -1.87 -26.49 39.21
C ARG A 14 -1.52 -25.03 38.86
N GLY A 15 -0.85 -24.36 39.77
CA GLY A 15 -0.28 -23.05 39.52
C GLY A 15 0.90 -23.16 38.56
N PHE A 16 1.07 -22.16 37.71
CA PHE A 16 2.26 -22.03 36.86
C PHE A 16 3.51 -21.83 37.71
N THR A 17 4.59 -22.50 37.36
CA THR A 17 5.89 -22.27 37.97
C THR A 17 6.55 -21.03 37.37
N LEU A 18 7.36 -20.31 38.15
CA LEU A 18 8.12 -19.15 37.69
C LEU A 18 9.04 -19.50 36.51
N MET A 19 9.61 -20.71 36.55
CA MET A 19 10.45 -21.24 35.48
C MET A 19 9.66 -21.44 34.17
N GLU A 20 8.44 -21.97 34.24
CA GLU A 20 7.56 -22.15 33.08
C GLU A 20 7.19 -20.83 32.46
N LEU A 21 6.93 -19.78 33.26
CA LEU A 21 6.67 -18.45 32.76
C LEU A 21 7.89 -17.87 32.03
N LEU A 22 9.10 -18.01 32.58
CA LEU A 22 10.34 -17.55 31.94
C LEU A 22 10.58 -18.23 30.59
N VAL A 23 10.40 -19.56 30.53
CA VAL A 23 10.57 -20.31 29.28
C VAL A 23 9.54 -19.92 28.23
N THR A 24 8.28 -19.79 28.63
CA THR A 24 7.23 -19.36 27.68
C THR A 24 7.48 -17.93 27.14
N MET A 25 7.89 -17.00 27.99
CA MET A 25 8.25 -15.64 27.56
C MET A 25 9.46 -15.63 26.61
N ALA A 26 10.47 -16.47 26.85
CA ALA A 26 11.62 -16.61 25.98
C ALA A 26 11.21 -17.13 24.59
N ILE A 27 10.40 -18.17 24.52
CA ILE A 27 9.90 -18.73 23.26
C ILE A 27 9.04 -17.71 22.51
N LEU A 28 8.11 -17.03 23.19
CA LEU A 28 7.26 -16.01 22.57
C LEU A 28 8.07 -14.84 22.02
N SER A 29 9.15 -14.42 22.71
CA SER A 29 10.03 -13.35 22.24
C SER A 29 10.75 -13.72 20.95
N ILE A 30 11.22 -14.95 20.82
CA ILE A 30 11.88 -15.46 19.59
C ILE A 30 10.87 -15.51 18.44
N LEU A 31 9.68 -16.07 18.66
CA LEU A 31 8.64 -16.15 17.63
C LEU A 31 8.18 -14.77 17.18
N ALA A 32 8.04 -13.81 18.09
CA ALA A 32 7.65 -12.44 17.76
C ALA A 32 8.67 -11.73 16.86
N THR A 33 9.97 -11.93 17.10
CA THR A 33 11.03 -11.31 16.29
C THR A 33 11.04 -11.83 14.85
N VAL A 34 10.91 -13.12 14.65
CA VAL A 34 10.86 -13.75 13.32
C VAL A 34 9.60 -13.30 12.55
N GLY A 35 8.45 -13.28 13.23
CA GLY A 35 7.17 -12.87 12.63
C GLY A 35 7.17 -11.43 12.13
N LEU A 36 7.79 -10.52 12.88
CA LEU A 36 7.77 -9.08 12.55
C LEU A 36 8.57 -8.74 11.28
N ALA A 37 9.72 -9.37 11.08
CA ALA A 37 10.55 -9.15 9.88
C ALA A 37 9.81 -9.59 8.60
N GLY A 38 9.20 -10.77 8.61
CA GLY A 38 8.41 -11.27 7.49
C GLY A 38 7.17 -10.42 7.18
N TYR A 39 6.51 -9.89 8.22
CA TYR A 39 5.35 -9.03 8.05
C TYR A 39 5.68 -7.72 7.33
N ARG A 40 6.76 -7.04 7.71
CA ARG A 40 7.19 -5.77 7.08
C ARG A 40 7.50 -5.95 5.59
N TYR A 41 8.19 -7.01 5.23
CA TYR A 41 8.48 -7.31 3.82
C TYR A 41 7.20 -7.53 3.01
N LYS A 42 6.30 -8.38 3.50
CA LYS A 42 5.02 -8.66 2.83
C LYS A 42 4.15 -7.40 2.67
N THR A 43 4.13 -6.54 3.68
CA THR A 43 3.40 -5.26 3.61
C THR A 43 4.00 -4.34 2.55
N LYS A 44 5.33 -4.28 2.42
CA LYS A 44 5.99 -3.50 1.37
C LYS A 44 5.61 -4.01 -0.02
N VAL A 45 5.72 -5.32 -0.26
CA VAL A 45 5.34 -5.95 -1.54
C VAL A 45 3.86 -5.69 -1.87
N ALA A 46 2.97 -5.77 -0.89
CA ALA A 46 1.55 -5.48 -1.09
C ALA A 46 1.32 -4.02 -1.50
N ARG A 47 1.99 -3.05 -0.85
CA ARG A 47 1.91 -1.63 -1.25
C ARG A 47 2.46 -1.38 -2.65
N GLU A 48 3.54 -2.04 -3.03
CA GLU A 48 4.09 -1.97 -4.38
C GLU A 48 3.11 -2.48 -5.44
N ALA A 49 2.40 -3.56 -5.16
CA ALA A 49 1.36 -4.07 -6.06
C ALA A 49 0.23 -3.06 -6.25
N VAL A 50 -0.22 -2.41 -5.16
CA VAL A 50 -1.22 -1.35 -5.23
C VAL A 50 -0.71 -0.14 -6.01
N LEU A 51 0.55 0.27 -5.81
CA LEU A 51 1.16 1.37 -6.56
C LEU A 51 1.17 1.09 -8.06
N LYS A 52 1.60 -0.10 -8.47
CA LYS A 52 1.62 -0.52 -9.89
C LYS A 52 0.23 -0.48 -10.50
N GLU A 53 -0.76 -1.00 -9.80
CA GLU A 53 -2.15 -0.98 -10.26
C GLU A 53 -2.68 0.45 -10.40
N ASN A 54 -2.41 1.32 -9.43
CA ASN A 54 -2.82 2.72 -9.48
C ASN A 54 -2.18 3.46 -10.66
N LEU A 55 -0.87 3.27 -10.88
CA LEU A 55 -0.16 3.85 -12.03
C LEU A 55 -0.73 3.33 -13.36
N PHE A 56 -1.00 2.03 -13.45
CA PHE A 56 -1.59 1.43 -14.64
C PHE A 56 -2.97 2.00 -14.96
N GLN A 57 -3.83 2.12 -13.97
CA GLN A 57 -5.18 2.70 -14.14
C GLN A 57 -5.11 4.17 -14.58
N MET A 58 -4.26 4.98 -13.95
CA MET A 58 -4.10 6.40 -14.32
C MET A 58 -3.54 6.56 -15.73
N ARG A 59 -2.52 5.79 -16.09
CA ARG A 59 -1.92 5.83 -17.43
C ARG A 59 -2.91 5.39 -18.51
N ASN A 60 -3.70 4.35 -18.25
CA ASN A 60 -4.77 3.94 -19.16
C ASN A 60 -5.82 5.03 -19.33
N ALA A 61 -6.21 5.71 -18.27
CA ALA A 61 -7.16 6.82 -18.36
C ALA A 61 -6.61 8.01 -19.17
N LEU A 62 -5.30 8.31 -19.03
CA LEU A 62 -4.61 9.32 -19.85
C LEU A 62 -4.66 8.95 -21.34
N GLU A 63 -4.33 7.70 -21.69
CA GLU A 63 -4.37 7.23 -23.06
C GLU A 63 -5.79 7.20 -23.64
N GLN A 64 -6.78 6.76 -22.87
CA GLN A 64 -8.19 6.81 -23.31
C GLN A 64 -8.64 8.23 -23.61
N HIS A 65 -8.31 9.19 -22.72
CA HIS A 65 -8.62 10.59 -22.96
C HIS A 65 -7.96 11.11 -24.24
N ARG A 66 -6.70 10.72 -24.48
CA ARG A 66 -5.97 11.09 -25.72
C ARG A 66 -6.63 10.52 -26.97
N VAL A 67 -7.05 9.26 -26.94
CA VAL A 67 -7.72 8.60 -28.07
C VAL A 67 -9.06 9.27 -28.37
N ASP A 68 -9.85 9.58 -27.36
CA ASP A 68 -11.19 10.14 -27.53
C ASP A 68 -11.18 11.63 -27.92
N ARG A 69 -10.20 12.40 -27.42
CA ARG A 69 -10.14 13.86 -27.57
C ARG A 69 -8.97 14.37 -28.39
N ASN A 70 -8.13 13.45 -28.87
CA ASN A 70 -6.92 13.74 -29.65
C ASN A 70 -5.93 14.68 -28.94
N ARG A 71 -5.97 14.73 -27.60
CA ARG A 71 -5.06 15.49 -26.74
C ARG A 71 -5.02 14.88 -25.33
N TYR A 72 -3.92 15.09 -24.64
CA TYR A 72 -3.82 14.72 -23.22
C TYR A 72 -4.61 15.69 -22.33
N PRO A 73 -5.03 15.28 -21.12
CA PRO A 73 -5.73 16.14 -20.19
C PRO A 73 -4.78 17.17 -19.57
N ALA A 74 -5.26 18.38 -19.30
CA ALA A 74 -4.49 19.44 -18.64
C ALA A 74 -4.22 19.15 -17.15
N SER A 75 -5.06 18.32 -16.52
CA SER A 75 -4.92 17.97 -15.10
C SER A 75 -5.47 16.56 -14.83
N LEU A 76 -5.01 15.93 -13.71
CA LEU A 76 -5.58 14.66 -13.26
C LEU A 76 -7.04 14.80 -12.82
N SER A 77 -7.45 15.98 -12.32
CA SER A 77 -8.85 16.25 -11.96
C SER A 77 -9.77 16.20 -13.18
N ALA A 78 -9.29 16.60 -14.37
CA ALA A 78 -10.05 16.49 -15.60
C ALA A 78 -10.44 15.04 -15.94
N LEU A 79 -9.57 14.07 -15.64
CA LEU A 79 -9.89 12.65 -15.84
C LEU A 79 -11.06 12.19 -14.98
N ARG A 80 -11.17 12.71 -13.75
CA ARG A 80 -12.29 12.41 -12.84
C ARG A 80 -13.57 13.11 -13.32
N GLU A 81 -13.50 14.38 -13.68
CA GLU A 81 -14.65 15.16 -14.15
C GLU A 81 -15.26 14.59 -15.44
N LEU A 82 -14.41 14.10 -16.33
CA LEU A 82 -14.80 13.46 -17.59
C LEU A 82 -15.08 11.97 -17.46
N GLN A 83 -15.06 11.44 -16.24
CA GLN A 83 -15.38 10.04 -15.90
C GLN A 83 -14.45 8.97 -16.50
N TYR A 84 -13.24 9.33 -16.91
CA TYR A 84 -12.19 8.38 -17.28
C TYR A 84 -11.60 7.68 -16.05
N LEU A 85 -11.58 8.38 -14.92
CA LEU A 85 -11.25 7.86 -13.60
C LEU A 85 -12.40 8.11 -12.64
N ARG A 86 -12.74 7.11 -11.85
CA ARG A 86 -13.75 7.25 -10.80
C ARG A 86 -13.28 8.22 -9.72
N GLU A 87 -12.05 8.06 -9.31
CA GLU A 87 -11.37 8.88 -8.30
C GLU A 87 -9.85 8.82 -8.53
N ILE A 88 -9.13 9.90 -8.19
CA ILE A 88 -7.68 9.87 -8.19
C ILE A 88 -7.24 8.94 -7.05
N PRO A 89 -6.49 7.86 -7.35
CA PRO A 89 -6.10 6.89 -6.33
C PRO A 89 -5.11 7.51 -5.33
N LEU A 90 -5.10 6.94 -4.12
CA LEU A 90 -4.12 7.29 -3.10
C LEU A 90 -2.76 6.66 -3.46
N ASP A 91 -1.68 7.46 -3.38
CA ASP A 91 -0.33 6.91 -3.46
C ASP A 91 -0.03 6.11 -2.17
N PRO A 92 0.15 4.78 -2.24
CA PRO A 92 0.36 3.96 -1.05
C PRO A 92 1.71 4.20 -0.36
N MET A 93 2.68 4.84 -1.05
CA MET A 93 3.98 5.17 -0.48
C MET A 93 3.94 6.49 0.28
N MET A 94 3.27 7.49 -0.28
CA MET A 94 3.13 8.82 0.32
C MET A 94 1.87 8.98 1.16
N GLN A 95 0.91 8.04 1.05
CA GLN A 95 -0.41 8.08 1.70
C GLN A 95 -1.19 9.39 1.41
N SER A 96 -1.04 9.91 0.21
CA SER A 96 -1.68 11.13 -0.27
C SER A 96 -2.17 10.98 -1.70
N LYS A 97 -3.19 11.75 -2.08
CA LYS A 97 -3.69 11.83 -3.45
C LYS A 97 -3.05 12.96 -4.25
N ASP A 98 -2.40 13.89 -3.57
CA ASP A 98 -1.86 15.13 -4.14
C ASP A 98 -0.36 15.06 -4.44
N THR A 99 0.26 13.90 -4.16
CA THR A 99 1.70 13.70 -4.30
C THR A 99 2.11 13.04 -5.62
N TRP A 100 1.17 12.89 -6.56
CA TRP A 100 1.48 12.39 -7.88
C TRP A 100 2.30 13.40 -8.69
N VAL A 101 3.43 12.95 -9.24
CA VAL A 101 4.25 13.74 -10.16
C VAL A 101 3.76 13.51 -11.57
N THR A 102 3.42 14.59 -12.26
CA THR A 102 2.92 14.56 -13.63
C THR A 102 4.00 14.98 -14.61
N GLU A 103 4.13 14.25 -15.70
CA GLU A 103 4.98 14.60 -16.83
C GLU A 103 4.11 15.12 -17.96
N LEU A 104 4.44 16.31 -18.43
CA LEU A 104 3.76 16.92 -19.56
C LEU A 104 4.27 16.32 -20.89
N GLU A 105 3.45 16.42 -21.94
CA GLU A 105 3.88 16.12 -23.28
C GLU A 105 4.90 17.17 -23.79
N ASP A 106 5.69 16.76 -24.77
CA ASP A 106 6.65 17.65 -25.38
C ASP A 106 5.91 18.73 -26.19
N ALA A 107 6.38 20.00 -26.12
CA ALA A 107 5.78 21.07 -26.87
C ALA A 107 5.89 20.80 -28.37
N ASP A 108 4.76 20.96 -29.11
CA ASP A 108 4.76 20.86 -30.55
C ASP A 108 5.42 22.13 -31.15
N PRO A 109 6.53 21.99 -31.88
CA PRO A 109 7.18 23.14 -32.52
C PRO A 109 6.29 23.92 -33.48
N SER A 110 5.26 23.25 -34.01
CA SER A 110 4.28 23.87 -34.91
C SER A 110 3.18 24.67 -34.19
N ASN A 111 2.98 24.41 -32.88
CA ASN A 111 2.01 25.11 -32.05
C ASN A 111 2.52 25.35 -30.63
N PRO A 112 3.48 26.24 -30.42
CA PRO A 112 4.14 26.46 -29.14
C PRO A 112 3.23 27.06 -28.05
N GLU A 113 2.06 27.60 -28.42
CA GLU A 113 1.08 28.18 -27.49
C GLU A 113 0.02 27.13 -27.03
N ALA A 114 0.07 25.89 -27.51
CA ALA A 114 -0.85 24.86 -27.10
C ALA A 114 -0.66 24.52 -25.61
N GLU A 115 -1.75 24.40 -24.88
CA GLU A 115 -1.71 23.89 -23.50
C GLU A 115 -1.19 22.45 -23.51
N LEU A 116 -0.06 22.23 -22.81
CA LEU A 116 0.55 20.91 -22.68
C LEU A 116 -0.28 20.02 -21.78
N GLY A 117 -0.63 18.84 -22.26
CA GLY A 117 -1.34 17.83 -21.48
C GLY A 117 -0.41 16.93 -20.69
N ILE A 118 -0.96 16.25 -19.69
CA ILE A 118 -0.25 15.28 -18.87
C ILE A 118 -0.13 13.96 -19.63
N ARG A 119 1.10 13.61 -20.01
CA ARG A 119 1.41 12.37 -20.73
C ARG A 119 1.64 11.17 -19.79
N ASN A 120 2.22 11.42 -18.62
CA ASN A 120 2.59 10.35 -17.69
C ASN A 120 2.43 10.79 -16.23
N VAL A 121 2.32 9.80 -15.36
CA VAL A 121 2.20 9.99 -13.91
C VAL A 121 3.16 9.04 -13.20
N ARG A 122 3.81 9.54 -12.12
CA ARG A 122 4.72 8.78 -11.26
C ARG A 122 4.45 9.08 -9.79
N SER A 123 4.90 8.20 -8.90
CA SER A 123 4.97 8.51 -7.47
C SER A 123 6.03 9.56 -7.18
N SER A 124 5.84 10.39 -6.17
CA SER A 124 6.87 11.32 -5.68
C SER A 124 7.87 10.67 -4.72
N SER A 125 7.63 9.42 -4.30
CA SER A 125 8.49 8.72 -3.35
C SER A 125 9.82 8.34 -3.98
N THR A 126 10.92 8.72 -3.33
CA THR A 126 12.30 8.37 -3.71
C THR A 126 12.79 7.08 -3.03
N GLU A 127 11.95 6.41 -2.25
CA GLU A 127 12.30 5.15 -1.62
C GLU A 127 12.53 4.06 -2.66
N LEU A 128 13.48 3.16 -2.35
CA LEU A 128 13.80 2.02 -3.22
C LEU A 128 12.73 0.93 -3.12
N GLY A 129 12.25 0.50 -4.25
CA GLY A 129 11.39 -0.67 -4.36
C GLY A 129 12.12 -1.97 -4.03
N THR A 130 11.38 -3.08 -3.99
CA THR A 130 11.97 -4.42 -3.83
C THR A 130 12.87 -4.81 -5.00
N ASN A 131 12.67 -4.19 -6.15
CA ASN A 131 13.50 -4.32 -7.36
C ASN A 131 14.71 -3.37 -7.39
N GLN A 132 15.01 -2.65 -6.30
CA GLN A 132 16.09 -1.66 -6.17
C GLN A 132 15.94 -0.43 -7.09
N ILE A 133 14.77 -0.22 -7.67
CA ILE A 133 14.44 0.98 -8.47
C ILE A 133 13.61 1.92 -7.59
N PRO A 134 13.92 3.22 -7.54
CA PRO A 134 13.10 4.19 -6.80
C PRO A 134 11.67 4.27 -7.34
N TYR A 135 10.67 4.49 -6.47
CA TYR A 135 9.27 4.53 -6.90
C TYR A 135 8.96 5.70 -7.84
N ASN A 136 9.72 6.78 -7.78
CA ASN A 136 9.57 7.91 -8.72
C ASN A 136 10.07 7.62 -10.15
N GLU A 137 10.65 6.45 -10.36
CA GLU A 137 11.06 5.98 -11.69
C GLU A 137 10.15 4.88 -12.26
N TRP A 138 9.10 4.51 -11.52
CA TRP A 138 8.16 3.45 -11.92
C TRP A 138 7.13 3.89 -12.96
#